data_de23322cabb8b18f4eeb999e0b4bf513
#
_entry.id   de23322cabb8b18f4eeb999e0b4bf513
#
_cell.length_a   1.000
_cell.length_b   1.000
_cell.length_c   1.000
_cell.angle_alpha   90.00
_cell.angle_beta   90.00
_cell.angle_gamma   90.00
#
_symmetry.space_group_name_H-M   'P 1'
#
loop_
_entity.id
_entity.type
_entity.pdbx_description
1 polymer ?
#
loop_
_entity_poly.entity_id
_entity_poly.type
_entity_poly.pdbx_seq_one_letter_code
_entity_poly.pdbx_strand_id
1 'polypeptide(L)'
;MASLQAYQSHGIRYYRIVESFRKDGKPAIRVLAHLGRVDDILQRHQQDINVPVKILSVSAGAVTALHQLAQDLDVAGRIDRAISTDDEVQVRGSLTVGQSLVAAMIARACAPRSKRAFADWAKTTHLPELMNFSAPKLTSQHFWDQMNALPVDRLAAIEQELVREVIRVEQLQLKALAYDTTNFYTHIASTNSRPKLPQRAHNKQGRHDLRQIGLALVVDQDTQLPLAHALYEGARSDMRTFAEFLKPIRQRLRDLTGQPEQLTIVFDAGASSKQNLEGMANYVTAVRPSNHLALLSEAAGQLAKVPLTTGVTVRAWRGQRMAAGKQREVVVLFSPQLHEGQLRGLQQAVARSVRELEEMGLRPRLSAEAAKRKLEKIRGYQYLRSLLDYKIDTDEQGAVRICVWSDWQEYQRLATRYFGLRVLVTDRAEWTTAQIIEAYRGQSKAEAAFRDLKDPRMFSTRPQFHWTDQKLHVHTFVCVTAYLLVTLLHRRAERKAGFVGSSRRLLEELAGVRCCRLIDRTGRKGRPRVRLQIEEMDPDRRKLAEALGAIPALG
;
A
#
# COMPACT_ATOMS: atom_id res chain seq x y z
N MET A 1 -19.47 -54.21 -16.06
CA MET A 1 -18.33 -54.25 -15.10
C MET A 1 -17.12 -54.74 -15.86
N ALA A 2 -15.98 -54.00 -15.75
CA ALA A 2 -14.76 -54.41 -16.42
C ALA A 2 -14.11 -55.59 -15.70
N SER A 3 -13.61 -56.57 -16.44
CA SER A 3 -12.96 -57.76 -15.92
C SER A 3 -11.65 -58.07 -16.68
N LEU A 4 -10.74 -58.75 -15.99
CA LEU A 4 -9.48 -59.18 -16.60
C LEU A 4 -9.73 -60.55 -17.27
N GLN A 5 -9.39 -60.65 -18.56
CA GLN A 5 -9.50 -61.88 -19.32
C GLN A 5 -8.16 -62.31 -19.87
N ALA A 6 -7.83 -63.59 -19.67
CA ALA A 6 -6.68 -64.23 -20.35
C ALA A 6 -7.15 -64.87 -21.67
N TYR A 7 -6.35 -64.77 -22.70
CA TYR A 7 -6.51 -65.47 -23.97
C TYR A 7 -5.18 -65.98 -24.50
N GLN A 8 -5.25 -66.99 -25.33
CA GLN A 8 -4.05 -67.60 -25.89
C GLN A 8 -3.96 -67.31 -27.39
N SER A 9 -2.79 -66.92 -27.88
CA SER A 9 -2.53 -66.70 -29.29
C SER A 9 -1.10 -67.22 -29.60
N HIS A 10 -0.99 -68.10 -30.60
CA HIS A 10 0.25 -68.74 -31.02
C HIS A 10 1.05 -69.40 -29.85
N GLY A 11 0.30 -70.09 -28.95
CA GLY A 11 0.90 -70.73 -27.80
C GLY A 11 1.28 -69.84 -26.63
N ILE A 12 1.15 -68.51 -26.78
CA ILE A 12 1.49 -67.54 -25.75
C ILE A 12 0.24 -67.02 -25.08
N ARG A 13 0.25 -66.88 -23.74
CA ARG A 13 -0.86 -66.33 -22.95
C ARG A 13 -0.75 -64.80 -22.86
N TYR A 14 -1.83 -64.11 -23.25
CA TYR A 14 -2.00 -62.66 -23.18
C TYR A 14 -3.17 -62.30 -22.26
N TYR A 15 -3.16 -61.06 -21.75
CA TYR A 15 -4.18 -60.50 -20.89
C TYR A 15 -4.80 -59.25 -21.52
N ARG A 16 -6.13 -59.07 -21.31
CA ARG A 16 -6.88 -57.91 -21.73
C ARG A 16 -7.96 -57.56 -20.72
N ILE A 17 -8.31 -56.28 -20.67
CA ILE A 17 -9.48 -55.79 -19.91
C ILE A 17 -10.67 -55.79 -20.84
N VAL A 18 -11.74 -56.44 -20.40
CA VAL A 18 -12.98 -56.57 -21.19
C VAL A 18 -14.16 -56.11 -20.37
N GLU A 19 -15.16 -55.58 -21.05
CA GLU A 19 -16.47 -55.25 -20.49
C GLU A 19 -17.52 -56.19 -21.13
N SER A 20 -18.25 -56.89 -20.29
CA SER A 20 -19.35 -57.78 -20.73
C SER A 20 -20.64 -56.96 -20.89
N PHE A 21 -21.29 -57.11 -22.03
CA PHE A 21 -22.59 -56.51 -22.32
C PHE A 21 -23.48 -57.51 -23.12
N ARG A 22 -24.73 -57.17 -23.26
CA ARG A 22 -25.64 -57.98 -24.11
C ARG A 22 -25.88 -57.28 -25.44
N LYS A 23 -25.63 -57.98 -26.54
CA LYS A 23 -25.96 -57.53 -27.88
C LYS A 23 -26.99 -58.52 -28.45
N ASP A 24 -28.14 -58.02 -28.84
CA ASP A 24 -29.27 -58.81 -29.36
C ASP A 24 -29.65 -59.99 -28.47
N GLY A 25 -29.66 -59.76 -27.15
CA GLY A 25 -29.98 -60.76 -26.13
C GLY A 25 -28.86 -61.77 -25.83
N LYS A 26 -27.83 -61.84 -26.60
CA LYS A 26 -26.66 -62.72 -26.42
C LYS A 26 -25.52 -62.01 -25.65
N PRO A 27 -24.77 -62.74 -24.82
CA PRO A 27 -23.59 -62.17 -24.13
C PRO A 27 -22.50 -61.83 -25.15
N ALA A 28 -21.99 -60.60 -25.09
CA ALA A 28 -20.90 -60.10 -25.89
C ALA A 28 -19.84 -59.43 -25.00
N ILE A 29 -18.61 -59.34 -25.48
CA ILE A 29 -17.53 -58.65 -24.79
C ILE A 29 -16.97 -57.55 -25.66
N ARG A 30 -16.68 -56.39 -25.02
CA ARG A 30 -15.95 -55.30 -25.63
C ARG A 30 -14.55 -55.24 -24.98
N VAL A 31 -13.50 -55.28 -25.79
CA VAL A 31 -12.15 -55.11 -25.28
C VAL A 31 -11.88 -53.64 -25.00
N LEU A 32 -11.58 -53.32 -23.75
CA LEU A 32 -11.26 -51.97 -23.30
C LEU A 32 -9.77 -51.67 -23.44
N ALA A 33 -8.90 -52.66 -23.15
CA ALA A 33 -7.46 -52.53 -23.29
C ALA A 33 -6.78 -53.89 -23.47
N HIS A 34 -5.75 -53.96 -24.29
CA HIS A 34 -4.82 -55.09 -24.37
C HIS A 34 -3.63 -54.84 -23.43
N LEU A 35 -3.37 -55.72 -22.47
CA LEU A 35 -2.34 -55.57 -21.47
C LEU A 35 -0.99 -56.23 -21.88
N GLY A 36 -1.01 -57.21 -22.81
CA GLY A 36 0.17 -57.96 -23.22
C GLY A 36 0.36 -59.24 -22.40
N ARG A 37 1.64 -59.72 -22.30
CA ARG A 37 2.03 -60.89 -21.47
C ARG A 37 2.13 -60.47 -20.02
N VAL A 38 2.15 -61.44 -19.09
CA VAL A 38 2.42 -61.16 -17.66
C VAL A 38 3.72 -60.40 -17.44
N ASP A 39 4.79 -60.84 -18.15
CA ASP A 39 6.10 -60.21 -18.03
C ASP A 39 6.08 -58.75 -18.48
N ASP A 40 5.36 -58.42 -19.57
CA ASP A 40 5.21 -57.06 -20.08
C ASP A 40 4.42 -56.20 -19.07
N ILE A 41 3.40 -56.76 -18.44
CA ILE A 41 2.57 -56.10 -17.41
C ILE A 41 3.43 -55.83 -16.16
N LEU A 42 4.16 -56.84 -15.69
CA LEU A 42 5.08 -56.72 -14.54
C LEU A 42 6.19 -55.70 -14.83
N GLN A 43 6.77 -55.77 -16.01
CA GLN A 43 7.82 -54.83 -16.39
C GLN A 43 7.30 -53.39 -16.43
N ARG A 44 6.12 -53.15 -16.99
CA ARG A 44 5.48 -51.82 -16.97
C ARG A 44 5.19 -51.38 -15.53
N HIS A 45 4.61 -52.26 -14.73
CA HIS A 45 4.29 -51.96 -13.33
C HIS A 45 5.55 -51.69 -12.50
N GLN A 46 6.62 -52.45 -12.71
CA GLN A 46 7.90 -52.21 -12.06
C GLN A 46 8.57 -50.92 -12.57
N GLN A 47 8.44 -50.60 -13.86
CA GLN A 47 8.93 -49.34 -14.42
C GLN A 47 8.18 -48.12 -13.86
N ASP A 48 6.86 -48.22 -13.72
CA ASP A 48 6.04 -47.14 -13.16
C ASP A 48 6.23 -46.97 -11.64
N ILE A 49 6.49 -48.05 -10.89
CA ILE A 49 6.75 -48.01 -9.44
C ILE A 49 8.18 -47.55 -9.14
N ASN A 50 9.14 -47.87 -9.99
CA ASN A 50 10.57 -47.61 -9.73
C ASN A 50 11.08 -46.31 -10.36
N VAL A 51 10.25 -45.48 -11.00
CA VAL A 51 10.72 -44.18 -11.45
C VAL A 51 10.83 -43.25 -10.24
N PRO A 52 12.03 -42.89 -9.81
CA PRO A 52 12.20 -42.02 -8.67
C PRO A 52 11.67 -40.63 -9.03
N VAL A 53 10.50 -40.28 -8.51
CA VAL A 53 9.86 -38.96 -8.70
C VAL A 53 10.35 -38.04 -7.59
N LYS A 54 10.96 -36.95 -7.96
CA LYS A 54 11.19 -35.84 -7.05
C LYS A 54 9.97 -34.94 -7.08
N ILE A 55 9.33 -34.76 -5.94
CA ILE A 55 8.19 -33.88 -5.79
C ILE A 55 8.66 -32.55 -5.19
N LEU A 56 8.36 -31.44 -5.84
CA LEU A 56 8.60 -30.10 -5.34
C LEU A 56 7.29 -29.33 -5.32
N SER A 57 6.80 -29.03 -4.12
CA SER A 57 5.64 -28.18 -3.93
C SER A 57 6.06 -26.71 -3.92
N VAL A 58 5.39 -25.88 -4.73
CA VAL A 58 5.64 -24.45 -4.85
C VAL A 58 4.36 -23.65 -4.68
N SER A 59 4.46 -22.45 -4.14
CA SER A 59 3.32 -21.53 -4.06
C SER A 59 2.93 -21.03 -5.46
N ALA A 60 1.66 -21.09 -5.80
CA ALA A 60 1.19 -20.77 -7.15
C ALA A 60 0.13 -19.65 -7.17
N GLY A 61 -0.88 -19.67 -6.29
CA GLY A 61 -2.08 -18.87 -6.49
C GLY A 61 -1.84 -17.36 -6.47
N ALA A 62 -1.13 -16.83 -5.49
CA ALA A 62 -0.90 -15.40 -5.40
C ALA A 62 -0.10 -14.86 -6.61
N VAL A 63 0.95 -15.58 -7.04
CA VAL A 63 1.76 -15.18 -8.19
C VAL A 63 0.97 -15.30 -9.51
N THR A 64 0.12 -16.32 -9.64
CA THR A 64 -0.73 -16.52 -10.81
C THR A 64 -1.77 -15.41 -10.92
N ALA A 65 -2.51 -15.11 -9.84
CA ALA A 65 -3.53 -14.07 -9.85
C ALA A 65 -2.95 -12.68 -10.17
N LEU A 66 -1.82 -12.32 -9.54
CA LEU A 66 -1.16 -11.04 -9.81
C LEU A 66 -0.57 -10.96 -11.21
N HIS A 67 -0.02 -12.06 -11.72
CA HIS A 67 0.50 -12.12 -13.08
C HIS A 67 -0.63 -11.97 -14.10
N GLN A 68 -1.74 -12.71 -13.93
CA GLN A 68 -2.91 -12.59 -14.80
C GLN A 68 -3.46 -11.16 -14.80
N LEU A 69 -3.58 -10.55 -13.61
CA LEU A 69 -4.03 -9.17 -13.49
C LEU A 69 -3.08 -8.18 -14.18
N ALA A 70 -1.77 -8.39 -14.06
CA ALA A 70 -0.78 -7.57 -14.76
C ALA A 70 -0.84 -7.74 -16.29
N GLN A 71 -1.20 -8.94 -16.77
CA GLN A 71 -1.46 -9.21 -18.20
C GLN A 71 -2.76 -8.54 -18.66
N ASP A 72 -3.88 -8.69 -17.92
CA ASP A 72 -5.16 -8.06 -18.23
C ASP A 72 -5.03 -6.53 -18.40
N LEU A 73 -4.15 -5.91 -17.62
CA LEU A 73 -3.86 -4.48 -17.65
C LEU A 73 -2.70 -4.11 -18.59
N ASP A 74 -2.10 -5.08 -19.26
CA ASP A 74 -0.94 -4.89 -20.14
C ASP A 74 0.20 -4.07 -19.50
N VAL A 75 0.50 -4.34 -18.23
CA VAL A 75 1.50 -3.56 -17.47
C VAL A 75 2.88 -3.63 -18.12
N ALA A 76 3.32 -4.84 -18.51
CA ALA A 76 4.62 -5.02 -19.17
C ALA A 76 4.69 -4.30 -20.51
N GLY A 77 3.68 -4.47 -21.37
CA GLY A 77 3.65 -3.84 -22.69
C GLY A 77 3.63 -2.31 -22.62
N ARG A 78 2.92 -1.70 -21.65
CA ARG A 78 2.94 -0.25 -21.42
C ARG A 78 4.33 0.27 -21.06
N ILE A 79 5.05 -0.47 -20.20
CA ILE A 79 6.43 -0.12 -19.83
C ILE A 79 7.35 -0.25 -21.07
N ASP A 80 7.25 -1.35 -21.79
CA ASP A 80 8.11 -1.63 -22.94
C ASP A 80 7.91 -0.59 -24.05
N ARG A 81 6.66 -0.24 -24.39
CA ARG A 81 6.34 0.82 -25.37
C ARG A 81 6.85 2.20 -24.95
N ALA A 82 6.88 2.50 -23.66
CA ALA A 82 7.38 3.78 -23.18
C ALA A 82 8.91 3.92 -23.28
N ILE A 83 9.62 2.81 -23.41
CA ILE A 83 11.09 2.76 -23.51
C ILE A 83 11.55 2.71 -24.96
N SER A 84 10.85 1.95 -25.81
CA SER A 84 11.21 1.77 -27.23
C SER A 84 10.86 3.01 -28.03
N THR A 85 11.88 3.61 -28.66
CA THR A 85 11.71 4.59 -29.75
C THR A 85 11.60 3.91 -31.12
N ASP A 86 12.08 2.68 -31.22
CA ASP A 86 12.01 1.80 -32.40
C ASP A 86 11.42 0.45 -31.96
N ASP A 87 10.83 -0.33 -32.88
CA ASP A 87 10.09 -1.58 -32.63
C ASP A 87 10.88 -2.72 -31.93
N GLU A 88 12.14 -2.52 -31.59
CA GLU A 88 12.98 -3.50 -30.89
C GLU A 88 12.85 -3.38 -29.36
N VAL A 89 12.06 -4.27 -28.79
CA VAL A 89 11.97 -4.44 -27.33
C VAL A 89 13.26 -5.06 -26.77
N GLN A 90 13.94 -4.37 -25.86
CA GLN A 90 15.16 -4.89 -25.23
C GLN A 90 14.87 -6.13 -24.38
N VAL A 91 15.39 -7.29 -24.79
CA VAL A 91 15.25 -8.56 -24.06
C VAL A 91 16.55 -8.92 -23.35
N ARG A 92 16.51 -9.10 -22.03
CA ARG A 92 17.63 -9.62 -21.23
C ARG A 92 17.18 -10.84 -20.40
N GLY A 93 17.94 -11.90 -20.48
CA GLY A 93 17.66 -13.10 -19.66
C GLY A 93 16.31 -13.78 -19.95
N SER A 94 15.78 -13.63 -21.17
CA SER A 94 14.47 -14.07 -21.67
C SER A 94 13.27 -13.19 -21.26
N LEU A 95 13.46 -12.11 -20.54
CA LEU A 95 12.40 -11.16 -20.17
C LEU A 95 12.69 -9.77 -20.74
N THR A 96 11.63 -9.07 -21.15
CA THR A 96 11.68 -7.65 -21.46
C THR A 96 11.88 -6.80 -20.20
N VAL A 97 12.10 -5.49 -20.35
CA VAL A 97 12.15 -4.56 -19.21
C VAL A 97 10.84 -4.58 -18.46
N GLY A 98 9.71 -4.45 -19.16
CA GLY A 98 8.37 -4.48 -18.57
C GLY A 98 8.09 -5.78 -17.83
N GLN A 99 8.37 -6.92 -18.44
CA GLN A 99 8.21 -8.23 -17.78
C GLN A 99 9.09 -8.37 -16.54
N SER A 100 10.33 -7.90 -16.58
CA SER A 100 11.23 -7.92 -15.42
C SER A 100 10.71 -7.06 -14.27
N LEU A 101 10.15 -5.88 -14.58
CA LEU A 101 9.55 -5.01 -13.58
C LEU A 101 8.24 -5.58 -13.02
N VAL A 102 7.41 -6.24 -13.86
CA VAL A 102 6.22 -6.99 -13.38
C VAL A 102 6.63 -8.11 -12.43
N ALA A 103 7.67 -8.88 -12.74
CA ALA A 103 8.20 -9.89 -11.81
C ALA A 103 8.64 -9.26 -10.47
N ALA A 104 9.27 -8.08 -10.52
CA ALA A 104 9.62 -7.32 -9.31
C ALA A 104 8.39 -6.82 -8.54
N MET A 105 7.32 -6.37 -9.21
CA MET A 105 6.04 -5.95 -8.60
C MET A 105 5.38 -7.12 -7.88
N ILE A 106 5.30 -8.30 -8.52
CA ILE A 106 4.75 -9.52 -7.91
C ILE A 106 5.59 -9.94 -6.69
N ALA A 107 6.91 -9.88 -6.80
CA ALA A 107 7.78 -10.17 -5.66
C ALA A 107 7.60 -9.18 -4.50
N ARG A 108 7.37 -7.90 -4.78
CA ARG A 108 7.05 -6.90 -3.74
C ARG A 108 5.74 -7.17 -3.03
N ALA A 109 4.74 -7.63 -3.77
CA ALA A 109 3.44 -8.01 -3.20
C ALA A 109 3.51 -9.29 -2.35
N CYS A 110 4.14 -10.35 -2.87
CA CYS A 110 4.11 -11.69 -2.26
C CYS A 110 5.23 -11.93 -1.23
N ALA A 111 6.41 -11.35 -1.43
CA ALA A 111 7.58 -11.55 -0.57
C ALA A 111 8.55 -10.37 -0.70
N PRO A 112 8.30 -9.25 -0.01
CA PRO A 112 9.09 -8.03 -0.15
C PRO A 112 10.50 -8.21 0.42
N ARG A 113 11.38 -8.74 -0.39
CA ARG A 113 12.79 -9.01 -0.06
C ARG A 113 13.73 -8.15 -0.93
N SER A 114 15.03 -8.24 -0.64
CA SER A 114 16.04 -7.60 -1.47
C SER A 114 16.09 -8.23 -2.87
N LYS A 115 16.57 -7.47 -3.87
CA LYS A 115 16.80 -8.00 -5.23
C LYS A 115 17.71 -9.23 -5.24
N ARG A 116 18.65 -9.29 -4.29
CA ARG A 116 19.56 -10.45 -4.13
C ARG A 116 18.81 -11.74 -3.75
N ALA A 117 17.74 -11.63 -2.97
CA ALA A 117 16.95 -12.77 -2.54
C ALA A 117 15.84 -13.17 -3.53
N PHE A 118 15.67 -12.43 -4.64
CA PHE A 118 14.61 -12.70 -5.61
C PHE A 118 14.70 -14.10 -6.22
N ALA A 119 15.88 -14.48 -6.69
CA ALA A 119 16.08 -15.78 -7.36
C ALA A 119 15.73 -16.98 -6.46
N ASP A 120 16.07 -16.90 -5.17
CA ASP A 120 15.77 -17.96 -4.22
C ASP A 120 14.28 -18.00 -3.88
N TRP A 121 13.64 -16.85 -3.73
CA TRP A 121 12.20 -16.80 -3.58
C TRP A 121 11.47 -17.31 -4.84
N ALA A 122 11.85 -16.88 -6.02
CA ALA A 122 11.19 -17.29 -7.28
C ALA A 122 11.21 -18.83 -7.45
N LYS A 123 12.27 -19.52 -7.06
CA LYS A 123 12.35 -21.00 -7.07
C LYS A 123 11.28 -21.67 -6.22
N THR A 124 10.76 -20.98 -5.19
CA THR A 124 9.72 -21.51 -4.29
C THR A 124 8.30 -21.21 -4.79
N THR A 125 8.19 -20.59 -5.96
CA THR A 125 6.91 -20.18 -6.57
C THR A 125 6.77 -20.73 -7.98
N HIS A 126 5.55 -20.65 -8.53
CA HIS A 126 5.25 -20.98 -9.92
C HIS A 126 5.59 -19.85 -10.92
N LEU A 127 6.10 -18.72 -10.44
CA LEU A 127 6.39 -17.54 -11.28
C LEU A 127 7.38 -17.81 -12.43
N PRO A 128 8.47 -18.62 -12.25
CA PRO A 128 9.36 -18.94 -13.35
C PRO A 128 8.70 -19.63 -14.53
N GLU A 129 7.74 -20.51 -14.29
CA GLU A 129 6.97 -21.20 -15.31
C GLU A 129 5.97 -20.25 -15.99
N LEU A 130 5.24 -19.44 -15.21
CA LEU A 130 4.27 -18.48 -15.73
C LEU A 130 4.91 -17.48 -16.69
N MET A 131 6.10 -17.01 -16.38
CA MET A 131 6.80 -15.98 -17.17
C MET A 131 7.93 -16.54 -18.04
N ASN A 132 8.10 -17.86 -18.08
CA ASN A 132 9.12 -18.57 -18.87
C ASN A 132 10.55 -18.04 -18.68
N PHE A 133 11.00 -17.94 -17.42
CA PHE A 133 12.37 -17.54 -17.12
C PHE A 133 13.11 -18.52 -16.19
N SER A 134 14.45 -18.45 -16.23
CA SER A 134 15.30 -19.19 -15.30
C SER A 134 15.61 -18.32 -14.06
N ALA A 135 15.12 -18.70 -12.89
CA ALA A 135 15.27 -17.91 -11.67
C ALA A 135 16.73 -17.51 -11.35
N PRO A 136 17.78 -18.37 -11.51
CA PRO A 136 19.17 -17.97 -11.30
C PRO A 136 19.68 -16.86 -12.22
N LYS A 137 19.05 -16.63 -13.39
CA LYS A 137 19.44 -15.56 -14.31
C LYS A 137 18.96 -14.18 -13.86
N LEU A 138 17.91 -14.11 -13.02
CA LEU A 138 17.37 -12.86 -12.50
C LEU A 138 18.12 -12.41 -11.23
N THR A 139 19.36 -12.02 -11.43
CA THR A 139 20.25 -11.56 -10.35
C THR A 139 19.90 -10.14 -9.90
N SER A 140 20.54 -9.67 -8.83
CA SER A 140 20.45 -8.27 -8.41
C SER A 140 20.90 -7.32 -9.53
N GLN A 141 21.95 -7.67 -10.28
CA GLN A 141 22.45 -6.88 -11.40
C GLN A 141 21.42 -6.79 -12.53
N HIS A 142 20.72 -7.89 -12.85
CA HIS A 142 19.63 -7.88 -13.82
C HIS A 142 18.60 -6.78 -13.48
N PHE A 143 18.09 -6.76 -12.25
CA PHE A 143 17.12 -5.74 -11.84
C PHE A 143 17.70 -4.32 -11.84
N TRP A 144 18.99 -4.15 -11.51
CA TRP A 144 19.65 -2.85 -11.59
C TRP A 144 19.70 -2.34 -13.03
N ASP A 145 20.00 -3.20 -13.99
CA ASP A 145 20.06 -2.86 -15.40
C ASP A 145 18.66 -2.55 -15.96
N GLN A 146 17.66 -3.39 -15.62
CA GLN A 146 16.27 -3.16 -16.05
C GLN A 146 15.69 -1.86 -15.49
N MET A 147 15.94 -1.57 -14.21
CA MET A 147 15.55 -0.28 -13.63
C MET A 147 16.25 0.90 -14.30
N ASN A 148 17.48 0.73 -14.76
CA ASN A 148 18.23 1.80 -15.44
C ASN A 148 17.69 2.11 -16.83
N ALA A 149 17.08 1.13 -17.50
CA ALA A 149 16.49 1.27 -18.81
C ALA A 149 15.19 2.11 -18.82
N LEU A 150 14.53 2.29 -17.65
CA LEU A 150 13.27 3.04 -17.55
C LEU A 150 13.52 4.51 -17.17
N PRO A 151 13.31 5.49 -18.09
CA PRO A 151 13.49 6.91 -17.81
C PRO A 151 12.45 7.46 -16.84
N VAL A 152 12.85 8.41 -15.99
CA VAL A 152 11.97 8.98 -14.94
C VAL A 152 10.82 9.78 -15.55
N ASP A 153 11.04 10.49 -16.62
CA ASP A 153 10.03 11.31 -17.31
C ASP A 153 8.89 10.47 -17.93
N ARG A 154 9.11 9.18 -18.16
CA ARG A 154 8.09 8.26 -18.70
C ARG A 154 7.17 7.68 -17.63
N LEU A 155 7.61 7.62 -16.37
CA LEU A 155 6.87 6.97 -15.28
C LEU A 155 5.46 7.52 -15.10
N ALA A 156 5.31 8.84 -15.18
CA ALA A 156 4.04 9.51 -15.02
C ALA A 156 3.03 9.17 -16.13
N ALA A 157 3.48 9.03 -17.36
CA ALA A 157 2.64 8.65 -18.49
C ALA A 157 2.21 7.18 -18.38
N ILE A 158 3.13 6.28 -18.05
CA ILE A 158 2.83 4.85 -17.84
C ILE A 158 1.78 4.69 -16.72
N GLU A 159 1.98 5.38 -15.59
CA GLU A 159 1.02 5.35 -14.48
C GLU A 159 -0.36 5.85 -14.92
N GLN A 160 -0.43 6.95 -15.66
CA GLN A 160 -1.69 7.50 -16.15
C GLN A 160 -2.42 6.56 -17.11
N GLU A 161 -1.70 5.91 -18.04
CA GLU A 161 -2.30 4.91 -18.93
C GLU A 161 -2.80 3.70 -18.17
N LEU A 162 -2.04 3.21 -17.19
CA LEU A 162 -2.43 2.08 -16.35
C LEU A 162 -3.69 2.40 -15.54
N VAL A 163 -3.73 3.56 -14.90
CA VAL A 163 -4.89 4.01 -14.11
C VAL A 163 -6.12 4.21 -15.01
N ARG A 164 -5.94 4.77 -16.21
CA ARG A 164 -7.04 4.88 -17.20
C ARG A 164 -7.64 3.51 -17.53
N GLU A 165 -6.78 2.51 -17.76
CA GLU A 165 -7.23 1.15 -18.02
C GLU A 165 -7.96 0.53 -16.83
N VAL A 166 -7.46 0.73 -15.61
CA VAL A 166 -8.14 0.27 -14.39
C VAL A 166 -9.53 0.91 -14.25
N ILE A 167 -9.65 2.23 -14.47
CA ILE A 167 -10.94 2.95 -14.43
C ILE A 167 -11.89 2.35 -15.46
N ARG A 168 -11.42 2.09 -16.69
CA ARG A 168 -12.23 1.52 -17.77
C ARG A 168 -12.70 0.10 -17.48
N VAL A 169 -11.79 -0.78 -17.06
CA VAL A 169 -12.08 -2.21 -16.83
C VAL A 169 -12.96 -2.41 -15.59
N GLU A 170 -12.70 -1.68 -14.52
CA GLU A 170 -13.47 -1.77 -13.28
C GLU A 170 -14.70 -0.85 -13.25
N GLN A 171 -14.93 -0.06 -14.31
CA GLN A 171 -16.03 0.91 -14.44
C GLN A 171 -16.11 1.85 -13.23
N LEU A 172 -14.94 2.38 -12.80
CA LEU A 172 -14.86 3.22 -11.62
C LEU A 172 -15.43 4.61 -11.87
N GLN A 173 -16.24 5.07 -10.91
CA GLN A 173 -16.74 6.44 -10.85
C GLN A 173 -15.99 7.17 -9.74
N LEU A 174 -15.02 7.98 -10.10
CA LEU A 174 -14.24 8.76 -9.15
C LEU A 174 -15.05 9.96 -8.65
N LYS A 175 -15.20 10.12 -7.34
CA LYS A 175 -15.95 11.23 -6.70
C LYS A 175 -15.09 12.06 -5.77
N ALA A 176 -14.42 11.41 -4.83
CA ALA A 176 -13.57 12.05 -3.84
C ALA A 176 -12.20 11.37 -3.79
N LEU A 177 -11.16 12.16 -3.87
CA LEU A 177 -9.77 11.72 -3.91
C LEU A 177 -9.04 12.23 -2.68
N ALA A 178 -8.34 11.35 -1.96
CA ALA A 178 -7.50 11.73 -0.85
C ALA A 178 -6.07 11.99 -1.35
N TYR A 179 -5.58 13.20 -1.12
CA TYR A 179 -4.18 13.57 -1.30
C TYR A 179 -3.48 13.63 0.05
N ASP A 180 -2.32 12.98 0.15
CA ASP A 180 -1.50 13.08 1.34
C ASP A 180 -0.01 12.90 0.99
N THR A 181 0.86 13.23 1.94
CA THR A 181 2.31 13.14 1.83
C THR A 181 2.91 12.39 2.99
N THR A 182 4.01 11.69 2.70
CA THR A 182 4.75 11.00 3.74
C THR A 182 6.24 11.00 3.44
N ASN A 183 7.06 10.71 4.47
CA ASN A 183 8.51 10.58 4.32
C ASN A 183 8.96 9.14 4.56
N PHE A 184 9.98 8.72 3.80
CA PHE A 184 10.69 7.46 3.98
C PHE A 184 12.15 7.71 4.31
N TYR A 185 12.69 6.97 5.28
CA TYR A 185 14.13 6.98 5.52
C TYR A 185 14.90 6.29 4.41
N THR A 186 16.11 6.77 4.20
CA THR A 186 17.08 6.12 3.34
C THR A 186 18.29 5.69 4.16
N HIS A 187 18.88 4.57 3.77
CA HIS A 187 20.17 4.11 4.28
C HIS A 187 21.28 4.34 3.26
N ILE A 188 21.17 5.43 2.50
CA ILE A 188 22.16 5.86 1.53
C ILE A 188 23.28 6.56 2.31
N ALA A 189 24.53 6.14 2.10
CA ALA A 189 25.68 6.72 2.78
C ALA A 189 25.71 8.26 2.62
N SER A 190 25.98 9.00 3.69
CA SER A 190 26.03 10.47 3.67
C SER A 190 27.09 11.04 2.72
N THR A 191 28.15 10.25 2.47
CA THR A 191 29.21 10.56 1.50
C THR A 191 28.76 10.43 0.04
N ASN A 192 27.63 9.74 -0.24
CA ASN A 192 27.09 9.65 -1.59
C ASN A 192 26.31 10.93 -1.94
N SER A 193 26.90 11.76 -2.79
CA SER A 193 26.32 13.04 -3.27
C SER A 193 25.50 12.90 -4.56
N ARG A 194 25.47 11.70 -5.19
CA ARG A 194 24.77 11.47 -6.46
C ARG A 194 23.25 11.71 -6.37
N PRO A 195 22.53 11.14 -5.39
CA PRO A 195 21.09 11.39 -5.28
C PRO A 195 20.84 12.73 -4.58
N LYS A 196 19.95 13.54 -5.14
CA LYS A 196 19.53 14.84 -4.62
C LYS A 196 18.25 14.77 -3.79
N LEU A 197 17.38 13.80 -4.08
CA LEU A 197 16.11 13.58 -3.35
C LEU A 197 16.32 13.28 -1.85
N PRO A 198 17.27 12.41 -1.44
CA PRO A 198 17.48 12.12 -0.03
C PRO A 198 18.15 13.30 0.70
N GLN A 199 17.41 13.94 1.59
CA GLN A 199 17.88 15.09 2.38
C GLN A 199 17.62 14.87 3.86
N ARG A 200 18.43 15.49 4.72
CA ARG A 200 18.19 15.54 6.17
C ARG A 200 17.16 16.63 6.46
N ALA A 201 16.14 16.27 7.22
CA ALA A 201 15.11 17.21 7.65
C ALA A 201 14.49 16.75 8.97
N HIS A 202 13.71 17.65 9.57
CA HIS A 202 12.89 17.31 10.73
C HIS A 202 11.85 16.25 10.35
N ASN A 203 11.74 15.20 11.15
CA ASN A 203 10.73 14.17 10.97
C ASN A 203 10.06 13.78 12.29
N LYS A 204 8.80 13.36 12.19
CA LYS A 204 7.96 12.96 13.33
C LYS A 204 8.53 11.77 14.13
N GLN A 205 9.51 11.06 13.59
CA GLN A 205 10.08 9.83 14.19
C GLN A 205 11.43 10.09 14.88
N GLY A 206 11.92 11.34 14.86
CA GLY A 206 13.16 11.74 15.56
C GLY A 206 14.46 11.22 14.94
N ARG A 207 14.43 10.63 13.72
CA ARG A 207 15.62 10.08 13.04
C ARG A 207 16.34 11.16 12.25
N HIS A 208 16.97 12.10 12.96
CA HIS A 208 17.74 13.21 12.37
C HIS A 208 19.08 12.77 11.78
N ASP A 209 19.53 11.54 12.11
CA ASP A 209 20.75 10.90 11.61
C ASP A 209 20.61 10.43 10.15
N LEU A 210 19.39 10.12 9.70
CA LEU A 210 19.13 9.59 8.37
C LEU A 210 18.62 10.66 7.40
N ARG A 211 18.99 10.51 6.12
CA ARG A 211 18.34 11.21 5.02
C ARG A 211 16.98 10.60 4.74
N GLN A 212 16.04 11.41 4.31
CA GLN A 212 14.68 10.98 3.94
C GLN A 212 14.32 11.48 2.55
N ILE A 213 13.35 10.82 1.92
CA ILE A 213 12.67 11.27 0.70
C ILE A 213 11.19 11.44 1.00
N GLY A 214 10.55 12.37 0.31
CA GLY A 214 9.10 12.56 0.37
C GLY A 214 8.38 11.79 -0.73
N LEU A 215 7.19 11.27 -0.42
CA LEU A 215 6.24 10.69 -1.36
C LEU A 215 4.90 11.38 -1.22
N ALA A 216 4.41 11.97 -2.30
CA ALA A 216 3.04 12.42 -2.44
C ALA A 216 2.21 11.34 -3.15
N LEU A 217 0.98 11.13 -2.71
CA LEU A 217 0.08 10.11 -3.23
C LEU A 217 -1.34 10.65 -3.34
N VAL A 218 -2.02 10.32 -4.42
CA VAL A 218 -3.47 10.49 -4.59
C VAL A 218 -4.11 9.12 -4.67
N VAL A 219 -5.11 8.88 -3.84
CA VAL A 219 -5.90 7.65 -3.86
C VAL A 219 -7.38 7.96 -4.00
N ASP A 220 -8.10 7.10 -4.69
CA ASP A 220 -9.55 7.13 -4.68
C ASP A 220 -10.10 6.69 -3.32
N GLN A 221 -11.04 7.45 -2.75
CA GLN A 221 -11.54 7.19 -1.40
C GLN A 221 -12.42 5.93 -1.31
N ASP A 222 -13.12 5.61 -2.37
CA ASP A 222 -14.03 4.45 -2.38
C ASP A 222 -13.27 3.13 -2.53
N THR A 223 -12.24 3.10 -3.36
CA THR A 223 -11.53 1.88 -3.74
C THR A 223 -10.14 1.75 -3.12
N GLN A 224 -9.59 2.82 -2.56
CA GLN A 224 -8.18 2.95 -2.10
C GLN A 224 -7.13 2.77 -3.20
N LEU A 225 -7.54 2.76 -4.47
CA LEU A 225 -6.61 2.64 -5.60
C LEU A 225 -5.72 3.87 -5.72
N PRO A 226 -4.39 3.71 -5.83
CA PRO A 226 -3.49 4.81 -6.10
C PRO A 226 -3.68 5.30 -7.54
N LEU A 227 -3.91 6.58 -7.72
CA LEU A 227 -4.17 7.19 -9.01
C LEU A 227 -2.98 8.00 -9.54
N ALA A 228 -2.16 8.54 -8.66
CA ALA A 228 -0.95 9.27 -9.00
C ALA A 228 0.00 9.35 -7.82
N HIS A 229 1.31 9.31 -8.11
CA HIS A 229 2.33 9.53 -7.09
C HIS A 229 3.45 10.43 -7.61
N ALA A 230 4.19 11.05 -6.68
CA ALA A 230 5.44 11.74 -6.99
C ALA A 230 6.41 11.67 -5.81
N LEU A 231 7.70 11.52 -6.14
CA LEU A 231 8.78 11.69 -5.16
C LEU A 231 9.25 13.16 -5.15
N TYR A 232 9.64 13.62 -3.97
CA TYR A 232 10.21 14.96 -3.78
C TYR A 232 11.32 14.95 -2.72
N GLU A 233 12.11 16.03 -2.67
CA GLU A 233 13.22 16.15 -1.75
C GLU A 233 12.76 16.12 -0.29
N GLY A 234 13.48 15.35 0.52
CA GLY A 234 13.10 15.08 1.90
C GLY A 234 13.03 16.28 2.84
N ALA A 235 13.63 17.42 2.49
CA ALA A 235 13.56 18.67 3.24
C ALA A 235 12.47 19.62 2.76
N ARG A 236 11.78 19.29 1.66
CA ARG A 236 10.72 20.13 1.08
C ARG A 236 9.46 20.10 1.97
N SER A 237 8.82 21.25 2.13
CA SER A 237 7.57 21.35 2.90
C SER A 237 6.35 20.82 2.12
N ASP A 238 5.36 20.26 2.84
CA ASP A 238 4.13 19.75 2.26
C ASP A 238 3.36 20.82 1.46
N MET A 239 3.32 22.05 1.93
CA MET A 239 2.66 23.17 1.23
C MET A 239 3.23 23.44 -0.15
N ARG A 240 4.58 23.43 -0.27
CA ARG A 240 5.26 23.66 -1.55
C ARG A 240 5.09 22.47 -2.47
N THR A 241 5.21 21.26 -1.94
CA THR A 241 4.98 20.03 -2.67
C THR A 241 3.58 19.99 -3.25
N PHE A 242 2.57 20.35 -2.46
CA PHE A 242 1.18 20.39 -2.90
C PHE A 242 0.98 21.33 -4.10
N ALA A 243 1.50 22.56 -4.03
CA ALA A 243 1.38 23.54 -5.11
C ALA A 243 1.99 23.05 -6.44
N GLU A 244 3.17 22.45 -6.37
CA GLU A 244 3.89 21.94 -7.56
C GLU A 244 3.26 20.65 -8.11
N PHE A 245 2.74 19.78 -7.24
CA PHE A 245 2.17 18.48 -7.62
C PHE A 245 0.72 18.61 -8.09
N LEU A 246 -0.05 19.54 -7.53
CA LEU A 246 -1.48 19.70 -7.82
C LEU A 246 -1.75 19.99 -9.29
N LYS A 247 -0.96 20.86 -9.91
CA LYS A 247 -1.15 21.30 -11.29
C LYS A 247 -1.05 20.14 -12.31
N PRO A 248 0.02 19.33 -12.29
CA PRO A 248 0.10 18.13 -13.11
C PRO A 248 -0.99 17.10 -12.81
N ILE A 249 -1.35 16.90 -11.54
CA ILE A 249 -2.41 15.95 -11.17
C ILE A 249 -3.76 16.38 -11.69
N ARG A 250 -4.14 17.64 -11.54
CA ARG A 250 -5.43 18.13 -12.07
C ARG A 250 -5.55 17.90 -13.57
N GLN A 251 -4.46 18.12 -14.33
CA GLN A 251 -4.46 17.81 -15.75
C GLN A 251 -4.66 16.32 -15.99
N ARG A 252 -3.92 15.45 -15.31
CA ARG A 252 -4.07 14.00 -15.42
C ARG A 252 -5.48 13.52 -15.06
N LEU A 253 -6.08 14.07 -14.00
CA LEU A 253 -7.43 13.73 -13.57
C LEU A 253 -8.49 14.16 -14.60
N ARG A 254 -8.30 15.32 -15.25
CA ARG A 254 -9.15 15.74 -16.38
C ARG A 254 -9.09 14.74 -17.52
N ASP A 255 -7.88 14.33 -17.87
CA ASP A 255 -7.65 13.38 -18.95
C ASP A 255 -8.19 11.96 -18.64
N LEU A 256 -8.32 11.63 -17.34
CA LEU A 256 -8.83 10.34 -16.90
C LEU A 256 -10.36 10.27 -16.85
N THR A 257 -11.03 11.35 -16.45
CA THR A 257 -12.47 11.32 -16.11
C THR A 257 -13.36 12.01 -17.13
N GLY A 258 -12.80 12.91 -17.94
CA GLY A 258 -13.59 13.77 -18.83
C GLY A 258 -14.53 14.76 -18.13
N GLN A 259 -14.69 14.66 -16.80
CA GLN A 259 -15.59 15.48 -15.97
C GLN A 259 -14.89 15.95 -14.68
N PRO A 260 -13.89 16.81 -14.78
CA PRO A 260 -13.09 17.25 -13.64
C PRO A 260 -13.89 18.04 -12.60
N GLU A 261 -15.03 18.64 -12.99
CA GLU A 261 -15.89 19.39 -12.07
C GLU A 261 -16.58 18.50 -11.02
N GLN A 262 -16.68 17.20 -11.27
CA GLN A 262 -17.27 16.24 -10.32
C GLN A 262 -16.27 15.74 -9.29
N LEU A 263 -14.97 15.85 -9.55
CA LEU A 263 -13.93 15.36 -8.67
C LEU A 263 -13.65 16.34 -7.53
N THR A 264 -13.70 15.85 -6.31
CA THR A 264 -13.34 16.61 -5.11
C THR A 264 -12.01 16.10 -4.57
N ILE A 265 -11.04 16.99 -4.38
CA ILE A 265 -9.75 16.64 -3.78
C ILE A 265 -9.80 16.96 -2.29
N VAL A 266 -9.44 15.97 -1.48
CA VAL A 266 -9.43 16.07 -0.02
C VAL A 266 -7.98 16.00 0.47
N PHE A 267 -7.59 16.92 1.35
CA PHE A 267 -6.25 17.00 1.88
C PHE A 267 -6.19 17.61 3.28
N ASP A 268 -5.09 17.38 3.98
CA ASP A 268 -4.94 17.82 5.38
C ASP A 268 -4.40 19.25 5.50
N ALA A 269 -4.48 19.80 6.71
CA ALA A 269 -4.09 21.17 7.07
C ALA A 269 -2.62 21.52 6.72
N GLY A 270 -1.75 20.51 6.61
CA GLY A 270 -0.36 20.69 6.20
C GLY A 270 -0.18 21.28 4.80
N ALA A 271 -1.13 21.02 3.89
CA ALA A 271 -1.13 21.51 2.52
C ALA A 271 -2.05 22.75 2.31
N SER A 272 -2.85 23.14 3.29
CA SER A 272 -3.84 24.24 3.20
C SER A 272 -3.19 25.61 3.43
N SER A 273 -2.57 26.18 2.41
CA SER A 273 -2.16 27.60 2.41
C SER A 273 -3.19 28.47 1.67
N LYS A 274 -3.18 29.78 1.94
CA LYS A 274 -4.00 30.74 1.20
C LYS A 274 -3.77 30.60 -0.31
N GLN A 275 -2.51 30.57 -0.75
CA GLN A 275 -2.12 30.43 -2.15
C GLN A 275 -2.61 29.12 -2.77
N ASN A 276 -2.53 28.01 -2.04
CA ASN A 276 -3.00 26.70 -2.52
C ASN A 276 -4.52 26.68 -2.70
N LEU A 277 -5.27 27.31 -1.79
CA LEU A 277 -6.73 27.38 -1.84
C LEU A 277 -7.26 28.39 -2.85
N GLU A 278 -6.53 29.47 -3.17
CA GLU A 278 -6.95 30.45 -4.17
C GLU A 278 -6.94 29.87 -5.59
N GLY A 279 -6.00 28.99 -5.89
CA GLY A 279 -5.89 28.32 -7.20
C GLY A 279 -6.69 27.05 -7.37
N MET A 280 -7.53 26.69 -6.37
CA MET A 280 -8.19 25.39 -6.32
C MET A 280 -9.71 25.51 -6.38
N ALA A 281 -10.35 24.56 -7.08
CA ALA A 281 -11.78 24.32 -7.06
C ALA A 281 -12.05 22.85 -6.71
N ASN A 282 -13.21 22.58 -6.15
CA ASN A 282 -13.70 21.25 -5.77
C ASN A 282 -12.80 20.58 -4.74
N TYR A 283 -12.77 21.13 -3.55
CA TYR A 283 -11.93 20.58 -2.47
C TYR A 283 -12.64 20.53 -1.12
N VAL A 284 -12.14 19.66 -0.25
CA VAL A 284 -12.41 19.66 1.19
C VAL A 284 -11.06 19.58 1.91
N THR A 285 -10.80 20.48 2.83
CA THR A 285 -9.54 20.47 3.60
C THR A 285 -9.76 20.85 5.05
N ALA A 286 -8.88 20.35 5.94
CA ALA A 286 -8.76 20.93 7.25
C ALA A 286 -7.89 22.20 7.22
N VAL A 287 -8.11 23.09 8.14
CA VAL A 287 -7.24 24.23 8.43
C VAL A 287 -6.82 24.20 9.91
N ARG A 288 -5.73 24.91 10.22
CA ARG A 288 -5.21 24.92 11.60
C ARG A 288 -6.21 25.61 12.54
N PRO A 289 -6.72 24.92 13.57
CA PRO A 289 -7.70 25.49 14.50
C PRO A 289 -7.20 26.76 15.22
N SER A 290 -5.90 26.86 15.49
CA SER A 290 -5.30 28.02 16.13
C SER A 290 -5.48 29.35 15.38
N ASN A 291 -5.73 29.28 14.07
CA ASN A 291 -5.96 30.47 13.25
C ASN A 291 -7.43 30.93 13.26
N HIS A 292 -8.31 30.20 13.95
CA HIS A 292 -9.76 30.39 13.91
C HIS A 292 -10.40 30.34 15.31
N LEU A 293 -9.71 30.85 16.34
CA LEU A 293 -10.15 30.73 17.75
C LEU A 293 -11.52 31.37 18.01
N ALA A 294 -11.82 32.51 17.42
CA ALA A 294 -13.13 33.16 17.57
C ALA A 294 -14.26 32.28 17.00
N LEU A 295 -14.03 31.69 15.81
CA LEU A 295 -14.96 30.76 15.18
C LEU A 295 -15.17 29.50 16.04
N LEU A 296 -14.12 28.94 16.60
CA LEU A 296 -14.23 27.75 17.47
C LEU A 296 -15.06 28.04 18.71
N SER A 297 -14.85 29.19 19.33
CA SER A 297 -15.60 29.60 20.53
C SER A 297 -17.08 29.82 20.23
N GLU A 298 -17.41 30.38 19.07
CA GLU A 298 -18.78 30.54 18.57
C GLU A 298 -19.43 29.18 18.29
N ALA A 299 -18.77 28.36 17.48
CA ALA A 299 -19.28 27.08 17.02
C ALA A 299 -19.48 26.06 18.17
N ALA A 300 -18.62 26.10 19.19
CA ALA A 300 -18.68 25.15 20.33
C ALA A 300 -20.05 25.14 21.03
N GLY A 301 -20.72 26.30 21.11
CA GLY A 301 -22.07 26.43 21.68
C GLY A 301 -23.23 26.05 20.73
N GLN A 302 -22.95 25.83 19.44
CA GLN A 302 -23.98 25.68 18.40
C GLN A 302 -23.85 24.34 17.64
N LEU A 303 -23.09 23.37 18.16
CA LEU A 303 -22.89 22.08 17.51
C LEU A 303 -24.19 21.26 17.43
N ALA A 304 -24.72 21.04 16.24
CA ALA A 304 -25.88 20.19 15.98
C ALA A 304 -25.48 18.73 15.68
N LYS A 305 -26.41 17.81 15.90
CA LYS A 305 -26.25 16.40 15.52
C LYS A 305 -26.35 16.23 14.00
N VAL A 306 -25.37 15.58 13.39
CA VAL A 306 -25.29 15.28 11.97
C VAL A 306 -25.18 13.77 11.81
N PRO A 307 -26.22 13.08 11.31
CA PRO A 307 -26.13 11.66 10.98
C PRO A 307 -25.29 11.46 9.72
N LEU A 308 -24.38 10.49 9.76
CA LEU A 308 -23.57 10.08 8.63
C LEU A 308 -24.14 8.82 7.98
N THR A 309 -23.79 8.56 6.73
CA THR A 309 -24.22 7.37 5.98
C THR A 309 -23.74 6.06 6.62
N THR A 310 -22.65 6.12 7.38
CA THR A 310 -22.12 4.99 8.17
C THR A 310 -22.94 4.64 9.42
N GLY A 311 -24.06 5.33 9.68
CA GLY A 311 -24.87 5.17 10.89
C GLY A 311 -24.31 5.88 12.14
N VAL A 312 -23.13 6.48 12.04
CA VAL A 312 -22.51 7.25 13.13
C VAL A 312 -23.07 8.66 13.15
N THR A 313 -23.49 9.16 14.33
CA THR A 313 -23.88 10.55 14.51
C THR A 313 -22.71 11.36 15.09
N VAL A 314 -22.41 12.48 14.46
CA VAL A 314 -21.38 13.43 14.91
C VAL A 314 -22.02 14.75 15.33
N ARG A 315 -21.25 15.62 16.00
CA ARG A 315 -21.67 16.99 16.30
C ARG A 315 -20.87 17.95 15.42
N ALA A 316 -21.54 18.81 14.68
CA ALA A 316 -20.92 19.80 13.82
C ALA A 316 -21.72 21.09 13.74
N TRP A 317 -21.03 22.18 13.43
CA TRP A 317 -21.59 23.48 13.04
C TRP A 317 -21.17 23.77 11.61
N ARG A 318 -22.01 24.44 10.85
CA ARG A 318 -21.70 24.88 9.49
C ARG A 318 -22.10 26.34 9.28
N GLY A 319 -21.32 27.06 8.52
CA GLY A 319 -21.64 28.44 8.10
C GLY A 319 -20.60 29.02 7.17
N GLN A 320 -20.90 30.16 6.57
CA GLN A 320 -19.96 30.86 5.71
C GLN A 320 -19.06 31.78 6.56
N ARG A 321 -17.75 31.67 6.38
CA ARG A 321 -16.76 32.49 7.12
C ARG A 321 -15.58 32.84 6.21
N MET A 322 -14.91 33.90 6.59
CA MET A 322 -13.61 34.25 5.98
C MET A 322 -12.59 33.18 6.32
N ALA A 323 -12.10 32.46 5.31
CA ALA A 323 -11.05 31.47 5.43
C ALA A 323 -10.09 31.59 4.26
N ALA A 324 -8.80 31.68 4.54
CA ALA A 324 -7.74 31.87 3.54
C ALA A 324 -8.04 33.00 2.53
N GLY A 325 -8.49 34.16 3.03
CA GLY A 325 -8.70 35.38 2.24
C GLY A 325 -9.98 35.47 1.42
N LYS A 326 -10.88 34.49 1.50
CA LYS A 326 -12.18 34.50 0.82
C LYS A 326 -13.29 33.98 1.72
N GLN A 327 -14.55 34.34 1.43
CA GLN A 327 -15.69 33.71 2.06
C GLN A 327 -15.88 32.30 1.52
N ARG A 328 -15.94 31.32 2.44
CA ARG A 328 -16.05 29.89 2.11
C ARG A 328 -17.00 29.18 3.05
N GLU A 329 -17.49 28.04 2.63
CA GLU A 329 -18.17 27.10 3.52
C GLU A 329 -17.19 26.53 4.54
N VAL A 330 -17.56 26.65 5.81
CA VAL A 330 -16.75 26.16 6.94
C VAL A 330 -17.60 25.23 7.78
N VAL A 331 -17.04 24.07 8.12
CA VAL A 331 -17.63 23.09 9.03
C VAL A 331 -16.72 22.93 10.24
N VAL A 332 -17.24 23.19 11.42
CA VAL A 332 -16.55 22.87 12.69
C VAL A 332 -17.08 21.55 13.19
N LEU A 333 -16.22 20.54 13.25
CA LEU A 333 -16.55 19.17 13.60
C LEU A 333 -15.97 18.83 14.98
N PHE A 334 -16.78 18.28 15.89
CA PHE A 334 -16.30 17.72 17.15
C PHE A 334 -15.95 16.23 17.00
N SER A 335 -14.75 15.87 17.48
CA SER A 335 -14.23 14.50 17.53
C SER A 335 -13.90 14.12 18.98
N PRO A 336 -14.63 13.16 19.59
CA PRO A 336 -14.34 12.70 20.96
C PRO A 336 -12.92 12.16 21.09
N GLN A 337 -12.44 11.38 20.12
CA GLN A 337 -11.07 10.83 20.15
C GLN A 337 -10.00 11.92 20.11
N LEU A 338 -10.22 12.97 19.32
CA LEU A 338 -9.31 14.12 19.28
C LEU A 338 -9.32 14.86 20.61
N HIS A 339 -10.51 15.06 21.19
CA HIS A 339 -10.70 15.71 22.50
C HIS A 339 -9.93 14.96 23.61
N GLU A 340 -10.16 13.67 23.73
CA GLU A 340 -9.45 12.82 24.71
C GLU A 340 -7.93 12.81 24.48
N GLY A 341 -7.51 12.74 23.21
CA GLY A 341 -6.09 12.78 22.84
C GLY A 341 -5.43 14.10 23.25
N GLN A 342 -6.12 15.24 23.03
CA GLN A 342 -5.62 16.57 23.42
C GLN A 342 -5.60 16.76 24.93
N LEU A 343 -6.64 16.31 25.66
CA LEU A 343 -6.65 16.32 27.13
C LEU A 343 -5.49 15.49 27.70
N ARG A 344 -5.30 14.29 27.19
CA ARG A 344 -4.19 13.41 27.60
C ARG A 344 -2.84 14.05 27.31
N GLY A 345 -2.68 14.66 26.14
CA GLY A 345 -1.48 15.39 25.76
C GLY A 345 -1.18 16.55 26.71
N LEU A 346 -2.20 17.32 27.08
CA LEU A 346 -2.07 18.41 28.07
C LEU A 346 -1.67 17.87 29.45
N GLN A 347 -2.33 16.83 29.93
CA GLN A 347 -2.00 16.18 31.21
C GLN A 347 -0.54 15.67 31.24
N GLN A 348 -0.09 15.05 30.15
CA GLN A 348 1.30 14.61 30.02
C GLN A 348 2.29 15.78 29.99
N ALA A 349 1.94 16.89 29.34
CA ALA A 349 2.76 18.09 29.32
C ALA A 349 2.87 18.69 30.73
N VAL A 350 1.76 18.79 31.46
CA VAL A 350 1.74 19.26 32.85
C VAL A 350 2.57 18.35 33.73
N ALA A 351 2.37 17.02 33.68
CA ALA A 351 3.13 16.06 34.50
C ALA A 351 4.64 16.10 34.22
N ARG A 352 5.03 16.33 32.96
CA ARG A 352 6.44 16.54 32.58
C ARG A 352 6.97 17.83 33.19
N SER A 353 6.19 18.90 33.09
CA SER A 353 6.56 20.20 33.63
C SER A 353 6.80 20.15 35.15
N VAL A 354 5.91 19.48 35.90
CA VAL A 354 6.06 19.29 37.36
C VAL A 354 7.38 18.60 37.67
N ARG A 355 7.69 17.48 36.98
CA ARG A 355 8.98 16.78 37.20
C ARG A 355 10.18 17.66 36.87
N GLU A 356 10.16 18.39 35.77
CA GLU A 356 11.25 19.30 35.41
C GLU A 356 11.41 20.45 36.41
N LEU A 357 10.32 20.90 37.03
CA LEU A 357 10.34 21.93 38.09
C LEU A 357 10.92 21.38 39.38
N GLU A 358 10.52 20.15 39.77
CA GLU A 358 11.06 19.44 40.94
C GLU A 358 12.58 19.22 40.81
N GLU A 359 13.04 18.70 39.64
CA GLU A 359 14.47 18.54 39.34
C GLU A 359 15.24 19.87 39.37
N MET A 360 14.58 20.97 39.02
CA MET A 360 15.18 22.30 39.04
C MET A 360 15.32 22.82 40.48
N GLY A 361 14.31 22.56 41.33
CA GLY A 361 14.32 22.93 42.75
C GLY A 361 15.40 22.20 43.58
N LEU A 362 15.83 21.03 43.15
CA LEU A 362 16.90 20.25 43.81
C LEU A 362 18.32 20.74 43.45
N ARG A 363 18.50 21.75 42.59
CA ARG A 363 19.83 22.25 42.17
C ARG A 363 20.38 23.30 43.13
N PRO A 364 21.51 23.05 43.83
CA PRO A 364 21.98 23.88 44.92
C PRO A 364 22.51 25.27 44.50
N ARG A 365 22.69 25.56 43.21
CA ARG A 365 23.19 26.84 42.69
C ARG A 365 22.49 27.22 41.37
N LEU A 366 21.17 27.38 41.43
CA LEU A 366 20.42 27.80 40.26
C LEU A 366 20.41 29.31 40.13
N SER A 367 20.93 29.89 39.05
CA SER A 367 20.79 31.32 38.79
C SER A 367 19.39 31.67 38.27
N ALA A 368 18.92 32.89 38.56
CA ALA A 368 17.62 33.39 38.10
C ALA A 368 17.48 33.34 36.56
N GLU A 369 18.55 33.62 35.84
CA GLU A 369 18.55 33.52 34.37
C GLU A 369 18.44 32.08 33.85
N ALA A 370 19.11 31.13 34.51
CA ALA A 370 19.00 29.71 34.15
C ALA A 370 17.59 29.17 34.48
N ALA A 371 17.01 29.59 35.58
CA ALA A 371 15.63 29.30 35.93
C ALA A 371 14.65 29.82 34.87
N LYS A 372 14.79 31.10 34.51
CA LYS A 372 13.95 31.75 33.48
C LYS A 372 14.02 31.01 32.14
N ARG A 373 15.23 30.68 31.67
CA ARG A 373 15.41 29.92 30.40
C ARG A 373 14.72 28.54 30.46
N LYS A 374 14.81 27.85 31.58
CA LYS A 374 14.18 26.54 31.74
C LYS A 374 12.65 26.65 31.79
N LEU A 375 12.12 27.64 32.52
CA LEU A 375 10.68 27.92 32.63
C LEU A 375 10.08 28.31 31.25
N GLU A 376 10.75 29.17 30.48
CA GLU A 376 10.30 29.50 29.13
C GLU A 376 10.32 28.27 28.19
N LYS A 377 11.30 27.38 28.37
CA LYS A 377 11.29 26.10 27.64
C LYS A 377 10.09 25.23 28.02
N ILE A 378 9.76 25.13 29.31
CA ILE A 378 8.59 24.40 29.80
C ILE A 378 7.29 25.01 29.26
N ARG A 379 7.16 26.33 29.31
CA ARG A 379 6.00 27.05 28.73
C ARG A 379 5.89 26.86 27.20
N GLY A 380 6.98 26.57 26.52
CA GLY A 380 7.00 26.23 25.10
C GLY A 380 6.33 24.91 24.75
N TYR A 381 6.01 24.06 25.71
CA TYR A 381 5.22 22.84 25.47
C TYR A 381 3.79 23.20 25.06
N GLN A 382 3.20 22.32 24.24
CA GLN A 382 1.87 22.56 23.66
C GLN A 382 0.84 22.89 24.73
N TYR A 383 0.11 23.98 24.56
CA TYR A 383 -0.90 24.53 25.45
C TYR A 383 -0.41 25.13 26.79
N LEU A 384 0.83 24.94 27.19
CA LEU A 384 1.29 25.39 28.49
C LEU A 384 1.54 26.92 28.55
N ARG A 385 1.77 27.57 27.43
CA ARG A 385 2.07 29.01 27.40
C ARG A 385 0.92 29.89 27.94
N SER A 386 -0.31 29.47 27.71
CA SER A 386 -1.49 30.17 28.26
C SER A 386 -1.96 29.61 29.60
N LEU A 387 -1.49 28.39 29.95
CA LEU A 387 -1.95 27.68 31.14
C LEU A 387 -1.03 27.88 32.35
N LEU A 388 0.28 27.98 32.13
CA LEU A 388 1.28 28.14 33.20
C LEU A 388 1.85 29.53 33.21
N ASP A 389 1.88 30.14 34.41
CA ASP A 389 2.62 31.35 34.67
C ASP A 389 3.55 31.19 35.83
N TYR A 390 4.54 32.06 36.00
CA TYR A 390 5.55 31.92 37.02
C TYR A 390 6.09 33.25 37.50
N LYS A 391 6.61 33.28 38.73
CA LYS A 391 7.38 34.37 39.34
C LYS A 391 8.71 33.82 39.83
N ILE A 392 9.77 34.56 39.59
CA ILE A 392 11.12 34.27 40.11
C ILE A 392 11.48 35.39 41.06
N ASP A 393 11.72 35.06 42.32
CA ASP A 393 12.21 35.94 43.35
C ASP A 393 13.63 35.50 43.78
N THR A 394 14.46 36.43 44.20
CA THR A 394 15.76 36.12 44.75
C THR A 394 15.78 36.66 46.20
N ASP A 395 16.10 35.81 47.17
CA ASP A 395 16.19 36.24 48.54
C ASP A 395 17.46 37.03 48.82
N GLU A 396 17.58 37.61 50.06
CA GLU A 396 18.73 38.41 50.49
C GLU A 396 20.05 37.65 50.48
N GLN A 397 19.99 36.30 50.47
CA GLN A 397 21.17 35.42 50.43
C GLN A 397 21.52 34.97 49.00
N GLY A 398 20.81 35.47 47.97
CA GLY A 398 21.02 35.14 46.55
C GLY A 398 20.37 33.80 46.12
N ALA A 399 19.58 33.15 46.97
CA ALA A 399 18.88 31.93 46.59
C ALA A 399 17.62 32.25 45.77
N VAL A 400 17.44 31.51 44.69
CA VAL A 400 16.32 31.69 43.75
C VAL A 400 15.10 30.93 44.24
N ARG A 401 13.99 31.63 44.41
CA ARG A 401 12.67 31.09 44.68
C ARG A 401 11.80 31.16 43.45
N ILE A 402 11.19 30.04 43.05
CA ILE A 402 10.33 29.93 41.89
C ILE A 402 8.92 29.59 42.35
N CYS A 403 7.97 30.45 42.02
CA CYS A 403 6.55 30.19 42.15
C CYS A 403 5.96 29.92 40.76
N VAL A 404 5.26 28.80 40.61
CA VAL A 404 4.56 28.44 39.38
C VAL A 404 3.11 28.18 39.72
N TRP A 405 2.20 28.71 38.92
CA TRP A 405 0.76 28.45 39.04
C TRP A 405 0.13 28.17 37.69
N SER A 406 -0.99 27.45 37.74
CA SER A 406 -1.79 27.15 36.56
C SER A 406 -3.10 27.93 36.60
N ASP A 407 -3.50 28.43 35.41
CA ASP A 407 -4.81 29.04 35.24
C ASP A 407 -5.87 27.95 34.98
N TRP A 408 -6.67 27.65 36.00
CA TRP A 408 -7.74 26.67 35.94
C TRP A 408 -8.90 27.10 34.99
N GLN A 409 -9.16 28.39 34.89
CA GLN A 409 -10.18 28.91 33.94
C GLN A 409 -9.73 28.70 32.52
N GLU A 410 -8.44 28.94 32.22
CA GLU A 410 -7.87 28.66 30.93
C GLU A 410 -7.88 27.15 30.58
N TYR A 411 -7.59 26.29 31.58
CA TYR A 411 -7.72 24.84 31.38
C TYR A 411 -9.15 24.46 30.97
N GLN A 412 -10.16 24.95 31.70
CA GLN A 412 -11.56 24.70 31.36
C GLN A 412 -11.92 25.26 30.00
N ARG A 413 -11.45 26.45 29.66
CA ARG A 413 -11.67 27.09 28.35
C ARG A 413 -11.10 26.25 27.22
N LEU A 414 -9.86 25.76 27.34
CA LEU A 414 -9.23 24.87 26.37
C LEU A 414 -10.03 23.57 26.22
N ALA A 415 -10.36 22.93 27.34
CA ALA A 415 -11.07 21.66 27.32
C ALA A 415 -12.48 21.74 26.71
N THR A 416 -13.24 22.81 26.98
CA THR A 416 -14.64 22.91 26.57
C THR A 416 -14.87 23.62 25.24
N ARG A 417 -13.98 24.55 24.84
CA ARG A 417 -14.19 25.41 23.66
C ARG A 417 -13.24 25.15 22.50
N TYR A 418 -12.13 24.44 22.70
CA TYR A 418 -11.13 24.26 21.66
C TYR A 418 -10.77 22.79 21.41
N PHE A 419 -10.72 21.98 22.47
CA PHE A 419 -10.33 20.59 22.29
C PHE A 419 -11.40 19.78 21.58
N GLY A 420 -10.96 18.85 20.75
CA GLY A 420 -11.83 18.00 19.95
C GLY A 420 -12.39 18.67 18.71
N LEU A 421 -12.17 19.97 18.51
CA LEU A 421 -12.70 20.70 17.35
C LEU A 421 -11.72 20.66 16.19
N ARG A 422 -12.24 20.37 15.00
CA ARG A 422 -11.57 20.51 13.70
C ARG A 422 -12.32 21.52 12.85
N VAL A 423 -11.58 22.30 12.08
CA VAL A 423 -12.13 23.25 11.13
C VAL A 423 -11.91 22.72 9.73
N LEU A 424 -12.98 22.42 9.01
CA LEU A 424 -12.98 22.05 7.61
C LEU A 424 -13.40 23.24 6.76
N VAL A 425 -12.76 23.38 5.61
CA VAL A 425 -13.05 24.44 4.63
C VAL A 425 -13.27 23.81 3.28
N THR A 426 -14.28 24.25 2.56
CA THR A 426 -14.63 23.76 1.23
C THR A 426 -15.25 24.84 0.36
N ASP A 427 -15.22 24.64 -0.95
CA ASP A 427 -16.01 25.39 -1.93
C ASP A 427 -17.23 24.59 -2.44
N ARG A 428 -17.45 23.38 -1.91
CA ARG A 428 -18.62 22.56 -2.22
C ARG A 428 -19.85 23.02 -1.42
N ALA A 429 -20.38 24.19 -1.75
CA ALA A 429 -21.55 24.77 -1.06
C ALA A 429 -22.79 23.88 -1.20
N GLU A 430 -22.93 23.17 -2.31
CA GLU A 430 -24.04 22.27 -2.63
C GLU A 430 -24.01 20.95 -1.83
N TRP A 431 -22.89 20.60 -1.23
CA TRP A 431 -22.79 19.38 -0.43
C TRP A 431 -23.43 19.55 0.94
N THR A 432 -24.06 18.50 1.44
CA THR A 432 -24.54 18.46 2.82
C THR A 432 -23.36 18.45 3.81
N THR A 433 -23.62 18.84 5.05
CA THR A 433 -22.62 18.79 6.11
C THR A 433 -22.06 17.36 6.30
N ALA A 434 -22.92 16.34 6.17
CA ALA A 434 -22.53 14.94 6.24
C ALA A 434 -21.54 14.57 5.13
N GLN A 435 -21.83 14.93 3.88
CA GLN A 435 -20.96 14.67 2.73
C GLN A 435 -19.57 15.32 2.89
N ILE A 436 -19.51 16.57 3.38
CA ILE A 436 -18.22 17.25 3.64
C ILE A 436 -17.40 16.50 4.70
N ILE A 437 -18.06 16.07 5.79
CA ILE A 437 -17.42 15.36 6.89
C ILE A 437 -16.94 13.97 6.43
N GLU A 438 -17.74 13.25 5.68
CA GLU A 438 -17.43 11.93 5.15
C GLU A 438 -16.27 11.99 4.17
N ALA A 439 -16.28 12.94 3.26
CA ALA A 439 -15.17 13.18 2.34
C ALA A 439 -13.87 13.47 3.12
N TYR A 440 -13.90 14.32 4.14
CA TYR A 440 -12.72 14.57 4.96
C TYR A 440 -12.25 13.31 5.71
N ARG A 441 -13.16 12.51 6.25
CA ARG A 441 -12.82 11.23 6.89
C ARG A 441 -12.18 10.23 5.91
N GLY A 442 -12.54 10.31 4.64
CA GLY A 442 -11.94 9.53 3.56
C GLY A 442 -10.43 9.80 3.36
N GLN A 443 -9.88 10.87 3.95
CA GLN A 443 -8.43 11.12 4.01
C GLN A 443 -7.66 9.95 4.65
N SER A 444 -8.28 9.21 5.57
CA SER A 444 -7.72 7.99 6.18
C SER A 444 -7.35 6.90 5.17
N LYS A 445 -7.89 6.95 3.95
CA LYS A 445 -7.56 6.00 2.86
C LYS A 445 -6.13 6.21 2.35
N ALA A 446 -5.67 7.46 2.25
CA ALA A 446 -4.28 7.77 1.90
C ALA A 446 -3.33 7.34 3.04
N GLU A 447 -3.71 7.57 4.30
CA GLU A 447 -2.94 7.09 5.46
C GLU A 447 -2.82 5.57 5.47
N ALA A 448 -3.90 4.84 5.13
CA ALA A 448 -3.89 3.38 5.01
C ALA A 448 -2.95 2.92 3.88
N ALA A 449 -3.00 3.55 2.71
CA ALA A 449 -2.09 3.27 1.60
C ALA A 449 -0.62 3.45 2.00
N PHE A 450 -0.29 4.53 2.72
CA PHE A 450 1.06 4.73 3.23
C PHE A 450 1.48 3.71 4.28
N ARG A 451 0.57 3.28 5.14
CA ARG A 451 0.85 2.22 6.12
C ARG A 451 1.22 0.93 5.42
N ASP A 452 0.47 0.53 4.40
CA ASP A 452 0.71 -0.69 3.64
C ASP A 452 2.02 -0.60 2.83
N LEU A 453 2.27 0.52 2.15
CA LEU A 453 3.52 0.77 1.43
C LEU A 453 4.75 0.76 2.35
N LYS A 454 4.61 1.13 3.62
CA LYS A 454 5.68 1.12 4.63
C LYS A 454 5.83 -0.21 5.34
N ASP A 455 4.85 -1.12 5.28
CA ASP A 455 4.93 -2.41 5.98
C ASP A 455 6.05 -3.27 5.36
N PRO A 456 7.04 -3.71 6.15
CA PRO A 456 8.13 -4.57 5.66
C PRO A 456 7.65 -5.96 5.23
N ARG A 457 6.44 -6.36 5.60
CA ARG A 457 5.80 -7.63 5.21
C ARG A 457 4.97 -7.51 3.94
N MET A 458 4.71 -6.27 3.48
CA MET A 458 4.04 -5.94 2.22
C MET A 458 4.89 -4.89 1.51
N PHE A 459 4.90 -4.79 0.25
CA PHE A 459 5.61 -3.82 -0.61
C PHE A 459 7.01 -3.36 -0.16
N SER A 460 7.23 -3.11 1.13
CA SER A 460 8.52 -2.73 1.74
C SER A 460 9.23 -1.62 0.95
N THR A 461 8.54 -0.50 0.72
CA THR A 461 9.12 0.65 0.02
C THR A 461 10.36 1.17 0.76
N ARG A 462 10.45 0.94 2.06
CA ARG A 462 11.62 1.21 2.91
C ARG A 462 12.19 -0.09 3.50
N PRO A 463 13.49 -0.15 3.85
CA PRO A 463 14.49 0.91 3.73
C PRO A 463 14.97 1.10 2.29
N GLN A 464 15.32 2.34 1.92
CA GLN A 464 15.81 2.70 0.60
C GLN A 464 17.34 2.66 0.58
N PHE A 465 17.92 1.84 -0.31
CA PHE A 465 19.37 1.70 -0.49
C PHE A 465 19.84 2.09 -1.90
N HIS A 466 18.97 2.69 -2.71
CA HIS A 466 19.26 3.03 -4.09
C HIS A 466 20.19 4.26 -4.18
N TRP A 467 21.14 4.24 -5.11
CA TRP A 467 22.24 5.19 -5.16
C TRP A 467 22.02 6.39 -6.06
N THR A 468 20.94 6.41 -6.83
CA THR A 468 20.59 7.50 -7.75
C THR A 468 19.11 7.84 -7.63
N ASP A 469 18.74 9.09 -7.95
CA ASP A 469 17.34 9.53 -7.94
C ASP A 469 16.50 8.72 -8.92
N GLN A 470 17.04 8.42 -10.11
CA GLN A 470 16.36 7.59 -11.12
C GLN A 470 15.93 6.24 -10.52
N LYS A 471 16.80 5.54 -9.79
CA LYS A 471 16.46 4.25 -9.18
C LYS A 471 15.51 4.37 -7.99
N LEU A 472 15.53 5.49 -7.28
CA LEU A 472 14.54 5.80 -6.24
C LEU A 472 13.14 5.95 -6.87
N HIS A 473 13.03 6.69 -7.97
CA HIS A 473 11.77 6.84 -8.71
C HIS A 473 11.24 5.50 -9.23
N VAL A 474 12.07 4.72 -9.94
CA VAL A 474 11.62 3.43 -10.50
C VAL A 474 11.27 2.42 -9.40
N HIS A 475 12.03 2.39 -8.29
CA HIS A 475 11.68 1.53 -7.16
C HIS A 475 10.34 1.90 -6.54
N THR A 476 10.08 3.19 -6.35
CA THR A 476 8.79 3.65 -5.81
C THR A 476 7.65 3.35 -6.78
N PHE A 477 7.84 3.57 -8.07
CA PHE A 477 6.88 3.18 -9.10
C PHE A 477 6.55 1.68 -9.02
N VAL A 478 7.55 0.80 -8.92
CA VAL A 478 7.34 -0.65 -8.75
C VAL A 478 6.52 -0.96 -7.49
N CYS A 479 6.80 -0.30 -6.36
CA CYS A 479 6.07 -0.51 -5.11
C CYS A 479 4.62 0.01 -5.19
N VAL A 480 4.40 1.20 -5.77
CA VAL A 480 3.06 1.79 -5.91
C VAL A 480 2.21 0.99 -6.90
N THR A 481 2.80 0.53 -8.02
CA THR A 481 2.09 -0.34 -8.98
C THR A 481 1.79 -1.71 -8.37
N ALA A 482 2.70 -2.28 -7.57
CA ALA A 482 2.42 -3.51 -6.81
C ALA A 482 1.24 -3.31 -5.83
N TYR A 483 1.20 -2.16 -5.14
CA TYR A 483 0.08 -1.79 -4.27
C TYR A 483 -1.23 -1.66 -5.06
N LEU A 484 -1.22 -1.03 -6.24
CA LEU A 484 -2.36 -0.94 -7.14
C LEU A 484 -2.89 -2.33 -7.51
N LEU A 485 -2.01 -3.24 -7.95
CA LEU A 485 -2.39 -4.60 -8.34
C LEU A 485 -3.01 -5.38 -7.15
N VAL A 486 -2.42 -5.28 -5.96
CA VAL A 486 -2.95 -5.96 -4.77
C VAL A 486 -4.28 -5.38 -4.32
N THR A 487 -4.43 -4.05 -4.34
CA THR A 487 -5.69 -3.39 -3.98
C THR A 487 -6.80 -3.77 -4.95
N LEU A 488 -6.48 -3.83 -6.24
CA LEU A 488 -7.43 -4.25 -7.28
C LEU A 488 -7.81 -5.73 -7.13
N LEU A 489 -6.83 -6.60 -6.85
CA LEU A 489 -7.08 -8.03 -6.60
C LEU A 489 -7.98 -8.21 -5.37
N HIS A 490 -7.73 -7.47 -4.29
CA HIS A 490 -8.53 -7.49 -3.08
C HIS A 490 -9.99 -7.07 -3.36
N ARG A 491 -10.18 -5.98 -4.08
CA ARG A 491 -11.50 -5.53 -4.50
C ARG A 491 -12.25 -6.58 -5.37
N ARG A 492 -11.52 -7.25 -6.27
CA ARG A 492 -12.10 -8.37 -7.05
C ARG A 492 -12.47 -9.54 -6.14
N ALA A 493 -11.67 -9.85 -5.11
CA ALA A 493 -11.98 -10.90 -4.13
C ALA A 493 -13.24 -10.60 -3.32
N GLU A 494 -13.39 -9.36 -2.84
CA GLU A 494 -14.61 -8.91 -2.16
C GLU A 494 -15.85 -9.06 -3.06
N ARG A 495 -15.78 -8.57 -4.29
CA ARG A 495 -16.91 -8.55 -5.22
C ARG A 495 -17.28 -9.93 -5.77
N LYS A 496 -16.31 -10.78 -6.12
CA LYS A 496 -16.55 -12.04 -6.83
C LYS A 496 -16.65 -13.25 -5.91
N ALA A 497 -15.98 -13.20 -4.76
CA ALA A 497 -15.92 -14.33 -3.82
C ALA A 497 -16.47 -14.00 -2.42
N GLY A 498 -16.88 -12.75 -2.16
CA GLY A 498 -17.33 -12.31 -0.83
C GLY A 498 -16.21 -12.37 0.22
N PHE A 499 -14.95 -12.21 -0.20
CA PHE A 499 -13.81 -12.28 0.70
C PHE A 499 -13.88 -11.17 1.76
N VAL A 500 -13.68 -11.55 3.02
CA VAL A 500 -13.61 -10.63 4.15
C VAL A 500 -12.24 -10.76 4.82
N GLY A 501 -11.47 -9.68 4.79
CA GLY A 501 -10.13 -9.67 5.39
C GLY A 501 -9.24 -8.56 4.83
N SER A 502 -7.99 -8.54 5.26
CA SER A 502 -7.00 -7.60 4.73
C SER A 502 -6.40 -8.11 3.42
N SER A 503 -5.80 -7.20 2.64
CA SER A 503 -5.03 -7.56 1.43
C SER A 503 -3.91 -8.55 1.73
N ARG A 504 -3.28 -8.44 2.90
CA ARG A 504 -2.28 -9.38 3.37
C ARG A 504 -2.86 -10.78 3.56
N ARG A 505 -4.01 -10.89 4.25
CA ARG A 505 -4.69 -12.17 4.44
C ARG A 505 -5.09 -12.79 3.09
N LEU A 506 -5.55 -11.99 2.15
CA LEU A 506 -5.85 -12.47 0.79
C LEU A 506 -4.63 -13.11 0.15
N LEU A 507 -3.47 -12.45 0.18
CA LEU A 507 -2.23 -12.98 -0.39
C LEU A 507 -1.77 -14.26 0.33
N GLU A 508 -1.93 -14.34 1.65
CA GLU A 508 -1.63 -15.55 2.46
C GLU A 508 -2.56 -16.72 2.08
N GLU A 509 -3.87 -16.48 1.92
CA GLU A 509 -4.82 -17.50 1.45
C GLU A 509 -4.49 -18.00 0.04
N LEU A 510 -4.19 -17.08 -0.88
CA LEU A 510 -3.79 -17.43 -2.24
C LEU A 510 -2.41 -18.12 -2.30
N ALA A 511 -1.49 -17.82 -1.39
CA ALA A 511 -0.21 -18.53 -1.30
C ALA A 511 -0.38 -20.00 -0.91
N GLY A 512 -1.49 -20.35 -0.26
CA GLY A 512 -1.89 -21.71 0.04
C GLY A 512 -2.39 -22.52 -1.18
N VAL A 513 -2.65 -21.88 -2.32
CA VAL A 513 -2.85 -22.57 -3.61
C VAL A 513 -1.47 -22.98 -4.12
N ARG A 514 -1.21 -24.29 -4.15
CA ARG A 514 0.11 -24.83 -4.43
C ARG A 514 0.10 -25.70 -5.67
N CYS A 515 1.25 -25.78 -6.31
CA CYS A 515 1.49 -26.62 -7.47
C CYS A 515 2.68 -27.56 -7.21
N CYS A 516 2.46 -28.86 -7.43
CA CYS A 516 3.51 -29.87 -7.39
C CYS A 516 4.20 -29.98 -8.74
N ARG A 517 5.53 -29.91 -8.71
CA ARG A 517 6.41 -30.32 -9.83
C ARG A 517 6.80 -31.77 -9.61
N LEU A 518 6.28 -32.66 -10.41
CA LEU A 518 6.64 -34.08 -10.42
C LEU A 518 7.77 -34.28 -11.42
N ILE A 519 8.99 -34.53 -10.93
CA ILE A 519 10.21 -34.61 -11.75
C ILE A 519 10.60 -36.06 -11.89
N ASP A 520 10.46 -36.62 -13.09
CA ASP A 520 10.83 -37.99 -13.39
C ASP A 520 12.36 -38.10 -13.46
N ARG A 521 12.94 -38.94 -12.60
CA ARG A 521 14.40 -39.27 -12.62
C ARG A 521 14.63 -40.50 -13.47
N THR A 522 14.70 -40.35 -14.78
CA THR A 522 14.84 -41.48 -15.69
C THR A 522 16.29 -42.00 -15.82
N GLY A 523 17.27 -41.39 -15.17
CA GLY A 523 18.69 -41.76 -15.35
C GLY A 523 19.27 -41.51 -16.74
N ARG A 524 18.45 -41.09 -17.72
CA ARG A 524 18.91 -40.79 -19.09
C ARG A 524 19.51 -39.39 -19.18
N LYS A 525 20.53 -39.19 -20.01
CA LYS A 525 21.09 -37.86 -20.32
C LYS A 525 20.00 -37.00 -20.98
N GLY A 526 19.71 -35.85 -20.39
CA GLY A 526 18.71 -34.91 -20.93
C GLY A 526 17.97 -34.14 -19.82
N ARG A 527 17.08 -33.22 -20.18
CA ARG A 527 16.20 -32.55 -19.23
C ARG A 527 15.19 -33.56 -18.68
N PRO A 528 15.03 -33.68 -17.35
CA PRO A 528 14.01 -34.54 -16.76
C PRO A 528 12.61 -34.06 -17.22
N ARG A 529 11.71 -35.01 -17.41
CA ARG A 529 10.30 -34.69 -17.67
C ARG A 529 9.68 -34.13 -16.40
N VAL A 530 9.06 -32.97 -16.51
CA VAL A 530 8.35 -32.32 -15.40
C VAL A 530 6.87 -32.34 -15.70
N ARG A 531 6.09 -32.88 -14.77
CA ARG A 531 4.63 -32.77 -14.79
C ARG A 531 4.19 -31.83 -13.68
N LEU A 532 3.20 -30.97 -13.96
CA LEU A 532 2.62 -30.06 -13.00
C LEU A 532 1.28 -30.60 -12.54
N GLN A 533 1.00 -30.49 -11.24
CA GLN A 533 -0.26 -30.90 -10.65
C GLN A 533 -0.64 -29.94 -9.55
N ILE A 534 -1.90 -29.48 -9.52
CA ILE A 534 -2.43 -28.65 -8.43
C ILE A 534 -2.63 -29.54 -7.21
N GLU A 535 -2.16 -29.09 -6.06
CA GLU A 535 -2.44 -29.75 -4.78
C GLU A 535 -3.92 -29.64 -4.41
N GLU A 536 -4.40 -30.62 -3.68
CA GLU A 536 -5.72 -30.57 -3.10
C GLU A 536 -5.82 -29.40 -2.14
N MET A 537 -6.95 -28.69 -2.17
CA MET A 537 -7.22 -27.53 -1.33
C MET A 537 -8.66 -27.56 -0.82
N ASP A 538 -8.90 -26.87 0.27
CA ASP A 538 -10.26 -26.73 0.82
C ASP A 538 -11.20 -26.01 -0.17
N PRO A 539 -12.52 -26.28 -0.08
CA PRO A 539 -13.50 -25.76 -1.03
C PRO A 539 -13.57 -24.22 -1.07
N ASP A 540 -13.41 -23.55 0.06
CA ASP A 540 -13.49 -22.09 0.15
C ASP A 540 -12.28 -21.44 -0.55
N ARG A 541 -11.09 -21.99 -0.33
CA ARG A 541 -9.87 -21.55 -1.03
C ARG A 541 -9.97 -21.83 -2.53
N ARG A 542 -10.55 -22.96 -2.94
CA ARG A 542 -10.79 -23.28 -4.36
C ARG A 542 -11.71 -22.25 -5.00
N LYS A 543 -12.83 -21.95 -4.37
CA LYS A 543 -13.78 -20.93 -4.83
C LYS A 543 -13.12 -19.55 -4.98
N LEU A 544 -12.34 -19.14 -3.99
CA LEU A 544 -11.58 -17.89 -4.04
C LEU A 544 -10.58 -17.89 -5.19
N ALA A 545 -9.82 -18.96 -5.34
CA ALA A 545 -8.80 -19.10 -6.36
C ALA A 545 -9.39 -19.08 -7.79
N GLU A 546 -10.50 -19.78 -8.01
CA GLU A 546 -11.22 -19.80 -9.30
C GLU A 546 -11.77 -18.40 -9.64
N ALA A 547 -12.40 -17.72 -8.67
CA ALA A 547 -12.96 -16.38 -8.85
C ALA A 547 -11.89 -15.32 -9.25
N LEU A 548 -10.64 -15.55 -8.87
CA LEU A 548 -9.52 -14.62 -9.10
C LEU A 548 -8.54 -15.06 -10.20
N GLY A 549 -8.80 -16.18 -10.88
CA GLY A 549 -7.85 -16.73 -11.85
C GLY A 549 -6.53 -17.14 -11.22
N ALA A 550 -6.54 -17.58 -9.95
CA ALA A 550 -5.36 -17.93 -9.18
C ALA A 550 -4.91 -19.39 -9.37
N ILE A 551 -5.64 -20.20 -10.13
CA ILE A 551 -5.28 -21.57 -10.46
C ILE A 551 -4.46 -21.56 -11.73
N PRO A 552 -3.18 -22.01 -11.70
CA PRO A 552 -2.37 -22.04 -12.91
C PRO A 552 -2.93 -23.00 -13.94
N ALA A 553 -2.89 -22.60 -15.21
CA ALA A 553 -3.14 -23.52 -16.31
C ALA A 553 -2.03 -24.58 -16.33
N LEU A 554 -2.42 -25.84 -16.26
CA LEU A 554 -1.50 -26.97 -16.40
C LEU A 554 -1.39 -27.28 -17.90
N GLY A 555 -0.24 -26.96 -18.52
CA GLY A 555 0.06 -27.31 -19.90
C GLY A 555 0.42 -28.78 -20.07
#